data_0467015401aa09aec6c5cd0a300d49aa
#
_entry.id   0467015401aa09aec6c5cd0a300d49aa
#
_cell.length_a   1.000
_cell.length_b   1.000
_cell.length_c   1.000
_cell.angle_alpha   90.00
_cell.angle_beta   90.00
_cell.angle_gamma   90.00
#
_symmetry.space_group_name_H-M   'P 1'
#
loop_
_entity.id
_entity.type
_entity.pdbx_description
1 polymer ?
#
loop_
_entity_poly.entity_id
_entity_poly.type
_entity_poly.pdbx_seq_one_letter_code
_entity_poly.pdbx_strand_id
1 'polypeptide(L)'
;MTERILEQSGLQPSLPRLYDEDDLVMISALQHYLFCPRRCALVHIEQQWQENRFTAEGRILHERVHTAGKESRRTLRVEYDVPIRSLRLGIAGRADIVEFHLQEGGSWLPLPVEYKRGRPKKDDSDRVQLCAQAMCLEEMLGCTVPEGALYYGEKKRRTIVVFDSALRQTVMETAESVHGLLAADGTPPPRYDSRCESCSFLPLCLPKVATKKKVARYLRAMVEA
;
A
#
# COMPACT_ATOMS: atom_id res chain seq x y z
N MET A 1 -52.09 22.92 27.86
CA MET A 1 -51.11 21.84 28.14
C MET A 1 -50.66 21.29 26.78
N THR A 2 -49.49 21.72 26.36
CA THR A 2 -48.97 21.47 25.01
C THR A 2 -47.77 20.53 25.14
N GLU A 3 -47.98 19.26 24.81
CA GLU A 3 -46.90 18.28 24.74
C GLU A 3 -46.02 18.56 23.53
N ARG A 4 -44.76 18.94 23.76
CA ARG A 4 -43.71 18.96 22.74
C ARG A 4 -43.17 17.57 22.58
N ILE A 5 -43.48 16.95 21.44
CA ILE A 5 -42.83 15.74 20.99
C ILE A 5 -41.43 16.12 20.51
N LEU A 6 -40.39 15.66 21.22
CA LEU A 6 -39.01 15.73 20.79
C LEU A 6 -38.80 14.63 19.74
N GLU A 7 -38.77 15.03 18.47
CA GLU A 7 -38.23 14.19 17.39
C GLU A 7 -36.72 13.98 17.62
N GLN A 8 -36.41 12.78 18.10
CA GLN A 8 -35.04 12.29 18.09
C GLN A 8 -34.70 11.94 16.64
N SER A 9 -33.93 12.81 15.97
CA SER A 9 -33.30 12.52 14.68
C SER A 9 -32.33 11.35 14.87
N GLY A 10 -32.81 10.13 14.59
CA GLY A 10 -31.97 8.94 14.50
C GLY A 10 -31.01 9.11 13.34
N LEU A 11 -29.75 9.42 13.63
CA LEU A 11 -28.66 9.21 12.67
C LEU A 11 -28.58 7.71 12.42
N GLN A 12 -29.16 7.25 11.33
CA GLN A 12 -28.86 5.94 10.80
C GLN A 12 -27.38 5.94 10.38
N PRO A 13 -26.57 4.96 10.82
CA PRO A 13 -25.21 4.85 10.31
C PRO A 13 -25.30 4.71 8.79
N SER A 14 -24.83 5.70 8.06
CA SER A 14 -24.72 5.63 6.61
C SER A 14 -23.90 4.38 6.26
N LEU A 15 -24.42 3.53 5.39
CA LEU A 15 -23.65 2.42 4.83
C LEU A 15 -22.31 2.98 4.33
N PRO A 16 -21.19 2.30 4.58
CA PRO A 16 -19.89 2.77 4.13
C PRO A 16 -19.95 2.98 2.62
N ARG A 17 -19.55 4.17 2.18
CA ARG A 17 -19.50 4.52 0.76
C ARG A 17 -18.54 3.54 0.08
N LEU A 18 -19.02 2.81 -0.92
CA LEU A 18 -18.16 1.99 -1.77
C LEU A 18 -17.57 2.87 -2.87
N TYR A 19 -16.33 2.60 -3.22
CA TYR A 19 -15.67 3.18 -4.38
C TYR A 19 -16.12 2.47 -5.65
N ASP A 20 -16.20 3.18 -6.76
CA ASP A 20 -16.40 2.57 -8.07
C ASP A 20 -15.11 1.90 -8.56
N GLU A 21 -15.22 0.94 -9.48
CA GLU A 21 -14.04 0.21 -9.98
C GLU A 21 -13.01 1.11 -10.65
N ASP A 22 -13.45 2.18 -11.31
CA ASP A 22 -12.60 3.15 -11.99
C ASP A 22 -11.85 4.07 -11.01
N ASP A 23 -12.31 4.15 -9.76
CA ASP A 23 -11.69 4.97 -8.70
C ASP A 23 -10.67 4.19 -7.85
N LEU A 24 -10.45 2.90 -8.15
CA LEU A 24 -9.56 2.07 -7.36
C LEU A 24 -8.09 2.47 -7.57
N VAL A 25 -7.39 2.71 -6.46
CA VAL A 25 -5.96 3.00 -6.48
C VAL A 25 -5.13 1.73 -6.28
N MET A 26 -3.91 1.70 -6.80
CA MET A 26 -3.02 0.55 -6.63
C MET A 26 -2.62 0.36 -5.15
N ILE A 27 -2.65 -0.87 -4.65
CA ILE A 27 -2.19 -1.22 -3.28
C ILE A 27 -0.77 -0.72 -3.02
N SER A 28 0.10 -0.72 -4.03
CA SER A 28 1.46 -0.18 -3.92
C SER A 28 1.51 1.32 -3.56
N ALA A 29 0.42 2.07 -3.81
CA ALA A 29 0.33 3.47 -3.44
C ALA A 29 0.38 3.66 -1.92
N LEU A 30 -0.18 2.73 -1.13
CA LEU A 30 -0.11 2.76 0.32
C LEU A 30 1.34 2.72 0.80
N GLN A 31 2.13 1.79 0.25
CA GLN A 31 3.56 1.67 0.58
C GLN A 31 4.35 2.91 0.15
N HIS A 32 4.04 3.46 -1.04
CA HIS A 32 4.68 4.67 -1.54
C HIS A 32 4.34 5.88 -0.66
N TYR A 33 3.10 6.01 -0.21
CA TYR A 33 2.64 7.10 0.65
C TYR A 33 3.32 7.07 2.02
N LEU A 34 3.36 5.89 2.67
CA LEU A 34 4.02 5.71 3.97
C LEU A 34 5.54 5.98 3.88
N PHE A 35 6.15 5.62 2.76
CA PHE A 35 7.55 5.99 2.53
C PHE A 35 7.71 7.51 2.38
N CYS A 36 6.90 8.14 1.53
CA CYS A 36 6.91 9.58 1.29
C CYS A 36 5.70 9.98 0.45
N PRO A 37 4.79 10.88 0.94
CA PRO A 37 3.64 11.35 0.16
C PRO A 37 4.02 11.92 -1.21
N ARG A 38 5.15 12.66 -1.31
CA ARG A 38 5.64 13.17 -2.58
C ARG A 38 6.04 12.05 -3.55
N ARG A 39 6.67 10.97 -3.06
CA ARG A 39 6.95 9.80 -3.90
C ARG A 39 5.67 9.17 -4.43
N CYS A 40 4.64 9.07 -3.59
CA CYS A 40 3.33 8.58 -4.00
C CYS A 40 2.77 9.44 -5.15
N ALA A 41 2.79 10.76 -5.00
CA ALA A 41 2.32 11.68 -6.03
C ALA A 41 3.16 11.58 -7.33
N LEU A 42 4.49 11.53 -7.25
CA LEU A 42 5.35 11.38 -8.42
C LEU A 42 5.02 10.11 -9.22
N VAL A 43 4.73 8.99 -8.53
CA VAL A 43 4.40 7.73 -9.19
C VAL A 43 2.97 7.72 -9.73
N HIS A 44 1.98 8.14 -8.94
CA HIS A 44 0.57 7.88 -9.21
C HIS A 44 -0.17 9.08 -9.82
N ILE A 45 0.30 10.31 -9.63
CA ILE A 45 -0.25 11.52 -10.26
C ILE A 45 0.60 11.89 -11.49
N GLU A 46 1.89 12.12 -11.28
CA GLU A 46 2.79 12.54 -12.37
C GLU A 46 3.25 11.38 -13.25
N GLN A 47 2.88 10.13 -12.93
CA GLN A 47 3.21 8.90 -13.66
C GLN A 47 4.70 8.77 -13.98
N GLN A 48 5.55 9.29 -13.09
CA GLN A 48 6.99 9.19 -13.22
C GLN A 48 7.47 7.79 -12.80
N TRP A 49 8.31 7.20 -13.61
CA TRP A 49 8.98 5.94 -13.29
C TRP A 49 10.49 6.16 -13.27
N GLN A 50 11.11 5.87 -12.14
CA GLN A 50 12.56 5.91 -11.99
C GLN A 50 13.05 4.57 -11.43
N GLU A 51 13.78 3.84 -12.25
CA GLU A 51 14.38 2.58 -11.85
C GLU A 51 15.74 2.82 -11.19
N ASN A 52 16.01 2.13 -10.10
CA ASN A 52 17.33 2.01 -9.52
C ASN A 52 17.64 0.52 -9.30
N ARG A 53 18.87 0.18 -8.89
CA ARG A 53 19.25 -1.20 -8.61
C ARG A 53 18.25 -1.95 -7.74
N PHE A 54 17.69 -1.29 -6.72
CA PHE A 54 16.77 -1.90 -5.77
C PHE A 54 15.40 -2.21 -6.39
N THR A 55 14.86 -1.33 -7.22
CA THR A 55 13.59 -1.55 -7.93
C THR A 55 13.75 -2.61 -9.02
N ALA A 56 14.86 -2.62 -9.77
CA ALA A 56 15.14 -3.61 -10.79
C ALA A 56 15.24 -5.03 -10.22
N GLU A 57 15.99 -5.20 -9.14
CA GLU A 57 16.14 -6.51 -8.49
C GLU A 57 14.84 -6.98 -7.81
N GLY A 58 14.00 -6.04 -7.33
CA GLY A 58 12.66 -6.32 -6.83
C GLY A 58 11.77 -6.89 -7.93
N ARG A 59 11.72 -6.24 -9.10
CA ARG A 59 10.95 -6.70 -10.27
C ARG A 59 11.32 -8.12 -10.70
N ILE A 60 12.62 -8.43 -10.81
CA ILE A 60 13.09 -9.78 -11.15
C ILE A 60 12.61 -10.82 -10.15
N LEU A 61 12.57 -10.50 -8.85
CA LEU A 61 12.06 -11.43 -7.83
C LEU A 61 10.57 -11.71 -8.01
N HIS A 62 9.76 -10.69 -8.24
CA HIS A 62 8.32 -10.83 -8.51
C HIS A 62 8.08 -11.64 -9.79
N GLU A 63 8.78 -11.35 -10.89
CA GLU A 63 8.67 -12.11 -12.15
C GLU A 63 8.93 -13.62 -11.94
N ARG A 64 9.92 -13.99 -11.13
CA ARG A 64 10.20 -15.40 -10.81
C ARG A 64 9.08 -16.07 -10.01
N VAL A 65 8.47 -15.34 -9.09
CA VAL A 65 7.33 -15.83 -8.30
C VAL A 65 6.11 -16.02 -9.21
N HIS A 66 5.83 -15.06 -10.08
CA HIS A 66 4.67 -15.11 -10.99
C HIS A 66 4.77 -16.20 -12.06
N THR A 67 5.96 -16.68 -12.39
CA THR A 67 6.15 -17.80 -13.35
C THR A 67 6.02 -19.19 -12.71
N ALA A 68 5.96 -19.26 -11.38
CA ALA A 68 5.79 -20.51 -10.64
C ALA A 68 4.35 -21.00 -10.76
N GLY A 69 3.91 -21.86 -11.50
CA GLY A 69 2.53 -22.31 -11.73
C GLY A 69 1.75 -22.66 -10.44
N LYS A 70 0.50 -23.09 -10.61
CA LYS A 70 -0.35 -23.52 -9.50
C LYS A 70 0.17 -24.79 -8.84
N GLU A 71 0.25 -24.77 -7.52
CA GLU A 71 0.52 -25.98 -6.73
C GLU A 71 -0.74 -26.36 -5.95
N SER A 72 -1.08 -27.64 -5.97
CA SER A 72 -2.18 -28.18 -5.18
C SER A 72 -1.78 -29.49 -4.51
N ARG A 73 -1.93 -29.51 -3.20
CA ARG A 73 -1.79 -30.70 -2.35
C ARG A 73 -3.11 -30.93 -1.62
N ARG A 74 -3.27 -32.08 -0.96
CA ARG A 74 -4.52 -32.43 -0.28
C ARG A 74 -5.03 -31.38 0.71
N THR A 75 -4.12 -30.66 1.39
CA THR A 75 -4.45 -29.66 2.43
C THR A 75 -3.93 -28.26 2.16
N LEU A 76 -3.27 -28.05 1.00
CA LEU A 76 -2.69 -26.77 0.62
C LEU A 76 -2.89 -26.54 -0.87
N ARG A 77 -3.41 -25.36 -1.22
CA ARG A 77 -3.44 -24.82 -2.60
C ARG A 77 -2.66 -23.52 -2.63
N VAL A 78 -1.84 -23.32 -3.64
CA VAL A 78 -1.03 -22.12 -3.80
C VAL A 78 -1.39 -21.48 -5.13
N GLU A 79 -1.83 -20.23 -5.06
CA GLU A 79 -2.13 -19.40 -6.21
C GLU A 79 -1.12 -18.26 -6.29
N TYR A 80 -0.62 -18.00 -7.47
CA TYR A 80 0.39 -16.97 -7.74
C TYR A 80 -0.23 -15.82 -8.50
N ASP A 81 0.27 -14.59 -8.26
CA ASP A 81 -0.13 -13.40 -8.98
C ASP A 81 -1.65 -13.17 -8.97
N VAL A 82 -2.24 -13.25 -7.78
CA VAL A 82 -3.69 -13.24 -7.57
C VAL A 82 -4.22 -11.81 -7.64
N PRO A 83 -5.13 -11.48 -8.58
CA PRO A 83 -5.77 -10.18 -8.61
C PRO A 83 -6.69 -10.01 -7.39
N ILE A 84 -6.56 -8.89 -6.71
CA ILE A 84 -7.31 -8.57 -5.49
C ILE A 84 -7.80 -7.14 -5.50
N ARG A 85 -8.96 -6.90 -4.87
CA ARG A 85 -9.53 -5.56 -4.72
C ARG A 85 -10.38 -5.44 -3.45
N SER A 86 -10.58 -4.21 -3.02
CA SER A 86 -11.56 -3.83 -2.00
C SER A 86 -12.26 -2.56 -2.45
N LEU A 87 -13.56 -2.63 -2.68
CA LEU A 87 -14.40 -1.46 -2.98
C LEU A 87 -14.60 -0.59 -1.72
N ARG A 88 -14.49 -1.18 -0.53
CA ARG A 88 -14.58 -0.44 0.74
C ARG A 88 -13.37 0.44 0.96
N LEU A 89 -12.18 -0.04 0.62
CA LEU A 89 -10.94 0.71 0.75
C LEU A 89 -10.60 1.52 -0.51
N GLY A 90 -11.27 1.27 -1.62
CA GLY A 90 -10.97 1.87 -2.91
C GLY A 90 -9.59 1.45 -3.45
N ILE A 91 -9.18 0.21 -3.24
CA ILE A 91 -7.86 -0.28 -3.64
C ILE A 91 -7.94 -1.54 -4.49
N ALA A 92 -7.00 -1.70 -5.42
CA ALA A 92 -6.82 -2.90 -6.22
C ALA A 92 -5.32 -3.21 -6.42
N GLY A 93 -5.02 -4.44 -6.75
CA GLY A 93 -3.64 -4.86 -7.03
C GLY A 93 -3.52 -6.36 -7.25
N ARG A 94 -2.33 -6.87 -6.98
CA ARG A 94 -2.05 -8.30 -7.07
C ARG A 94 -1.28 -8.74 -5.82
N ALA A 95 -1.68 -9.90 -5.28
CA ALA A 95 -0.92 -10.58 -4.25
C ALA A 95 0.09 -11.52 -4.92
N ASP A 96 1.35 -11.48 -4.50
CA ASP A 96 2.40 -12.33 -5.09
C ASP A 96 2.02 -13.81 -5.00
N ILE A 97 1.61 -14.23 -3.80
CA ILE A 97 1.16 -15.59 -3.52
C ILE A 97 0.00 -15.52 -2.52
N VAL A 98 -0.99 -16.38 -2.73
CA VAL A 98 -2.01 -16.71 -1.73
C VAL A 98 -1.99 -18.21 -1.50
N GLU A 99 -1.66 -18.62 -0.28
CA GLU A 99 -1.74 -20.00 0.18
C GLU A 99 -3.12 -20.22 0.79
N PHE A 100 -3.85 -21.22 0.33
CA PHE A 100 -5.13 -21.64 0.89
C PHE A 100 -4.91 -22.91 1.71
N HIS A 101 -5.13 -22.82 3.00
CA HIS A 101 -4.96 -23.91 3.95
C HIS A 101 -6.32 -24.54 4.29
N LEU A 102 -6.47 -25.85 4.06
CA LEU A 102 -7.68 -26.58 4.41
C LEU A 102 -7.81 -26.67 5.93
N GLN A 103 -8.92 -26.19 6.45
CA GLN A 103 -9.27 -26.26 7.87
C GLN A 103 -10.03 -27.55 8.19
N GLU A 104 -10.09 -27.94 9.47
CA GLU A 104 -10.81 -29.14 9.94
C GLU A 104 -12.29 -29.17 9.51
N GLY A 105 -12.93 -28.00 9.40
CA GLY A 105 -14.32 -27.85 8.91
C GLY A 105 -14.51 -27.92 7.40
N GLY A 106 -13.46 -28.20 6.61
CA GLY A 106 -13.51 -28.28 5.15
C GLY A 106 -13.46 -26.93 4.43
N SER A 107 -13.40 -25.80 5.14
CA SER A 107 -13.20 -24.48 4.56
C SER A 107 -11.72 -24.23 4.24
N TRP A 108 -11.48 -23.33 3.28
CA TRP A 108 -10.12 -22.92 2.90
C TRP A 108 -9.84 -21.53 3.47
N LEU A 109 -8.78 -21.42 4.29
CA LEU A 109 -8.33 -20.17 4.86
C LEU A 109 -7.19 -19.60 4.00
N PRO A 110 -7.35 -18.40 3.41
CA PRO A 110 -6.30 -17.74 2.65
C PRO A 110 -5.24 -17.13 3.58
N LEU A 111 -3.97 -17.26 3.17
CA LEU A 111 -2.81 -16.64 3.80
C LEU A 111 -2.00 -15.95 2.70
N PRO A 112 -2.04 -14.61 2.62
CA PRO A 112 -1.25 -13.86 1.66
C PRO A 112 0.23 -13.92 2.02
N VAL A 113 1.09 -14.10 1.02
CA VAL A 113 2.55 -14.12 1.16
C VAL A 113 3.15 -13.12 0.19
N GLU A 114 3.77 -12.09 0.71
CA GLU A 114 4.41 -11.03 -0.06
C GLU A 114 5.92 -11.18 -0.07
N TYR A 115 6.50 -11.11 -1.25
CA TYR A 115 7.94 -11.25 -1.46
C TYR A 115 8.64 -9.88 -1.44
N LYS A 116 9.62 -9.73 -0.58
CA LYS A 116 10.47 -8.53 -0.48
C LYS A 116 11.93 -8.89 -0.74
N ARG A 117 12.56 -8.17 -1.65
CA ARG A 117 13.95 -8.41 -2.03
C ARG A 117 14.92 -8.25 -0.85
N GLY A 118 14.79 -7.17 -0.10
CA GLY A 118 15.78 -6.72 0.89
C GLY A 118 15.60 -7.36 2.27
N ARG A 119 15.82 -6.50 3.29
CA ARG A 119 15.63 -6.82 4.71
C ARG A 119 14.33 -6.19 5.22
N PRO A 120 13.81 -6.65 6.35
CA PRO A 120 12.71 -5.99 7.03
C PRO A 120 13.02 -4.50 7.22
N LYS A 121 12.05 -3.66 6.83
CA LYS A 121 12.14 -2.22 7.05
C LYS A 121 11.90 -1.89 8.52
N LYS A 122 12.33 -0.69 8.93
CA LYS A 122 12.06 -0.17 10.28
C LYS A 122 10.65 0.41 10.41
N ASP A 123 10.02 0.74 9.27
CA ASP A 123 8.65 1.24 9.20
C ASP A 123 7.65 0.11 8.86
N ASP A 124 6.38 0.39 9.06
CA ASP A 124 5.30 -0.58 8.84
C ASP A 124 4.82 -0.68 7.38
N SER A 125 5.49 -0.05 6.42
CA SER A 125 5.00 0.02 5.03
C SER A 125 4.78 -1.35 4.38
N ASP A 126 5.66 -2.34 4.66
CA ASP A 126 5.49 -3.71 4.15
C ASP A 126 4.35 -4.44 4.86
N ARG A 127 4.16 -4.23 6.17
CA ARG A 127 3.07 -4.81 6.96
C ARG A 127 1.72 -4.24 6.55
N VAL A 128 1.65 -2.93 6.31
CA VAL A 128 0.42 -2.26 5.82
C VAL A 128 0.04 -2.79 4.44
N GLN A 129 0.99 -2.94 3.52
CA GLN A 129 0.72 -3.52 2.20
C GLN A 129 0.15 -4.94 2.31
N LEU A 130 0.77 -5.80 3.11
CA LEU A 130 0.33 -7.18 3.31
C LEU A 130 -1.05 -7.25 3.97
N CYS A 131 -1.30 -6.41 4.98
CA CYS A 131 -2.60 -6.32 5.64
C CYS A 131 -3.69 -5.81 4.67
N ALA A 132 -3.38 -4.86 3.81
CA ALA A 132 -4.29 -4.39 2.76
C ALA A 132 -4.66 -5.53 1.78
N GLN A 133 -3.72 -6.38 1.41
CA GLN A 133 -4.00 -7.59 0.61
C GLN A 133 -4.95 -8.54 1.33
N ALA A 134 -4.74 -8.76 2.64
CA ALA A 134 -5.63 -9.58 3.45
C ALA A 134 -7.05 -9.00 3.50
N MET A 135 -7.20 -7.69 3.71
CA MET A 135 -8.51 -7.03 3.74
C MET A 135 -9.23 -7.10 2.38
N CYS A 136 -8.50 -7.06 1.26
CA CYS A 136 -9.05 -7.34 -0.07
C CYS A 136 -9.57 -8.79 -0.17
N LEU A 137 -8.77 -9.76 0.26
CA LEU A 137 -9.18 -11.18 0.25
C LEU A 137 -10.41 -11.42 1.14
N GLU A 138 -10.47 -10.80 2.31
CA GLU A 138 -11.62 -10.86 3.21
C GLU A 138 -12.91 -10.38 2.53
N GLU A 139 -12.85 -9.23 1.86
CA GLU A 139 -14.00 -8.67 1.15
C GLU A 139 -14.42 -9.54 -0.04
N MET A 140 -13.46 -10.03 -0.83
CA MET A 140 -13.73 -10.85 -2.02
C MET A 140 -14.25 -12.25 -1.68
N LEU A 141 -13.78 -12.86 -0.59
CA LEU A 141 -14.07 -14.25 -0.25
C LEU A 141 -15.07 -14.41 0.90
N GLY A 142 -15.47 -13.31 1.55
CA GLY A 142 -16.40 -13.35 2.69
C GLY A 142 -15.86 -14.11 3.90
N CYS A 143 -14.55 -14.05 4.14
CA CYS A 143 -13.87 -14.76 5.22
C CYS A 143 -13.04 -13.80 6.09
N THR A 144 -12.43 -14.29 7.16
CA THR A 144 -11.47 -13.54 7.97
C THR A 144 -10.06 -14.05 7.70
N VAL A 145 -9.11 -13.13 7.48
CA VAL A 145 -7.68 -13.43 7.26
C VAL A 145 -6.89 -12.85 8.44
N PRO A 146 -6.55 -13.67 9.46
CA PRO A 146 -5.96 -13.16 10.70
C PRO A 146 -4.49 -12.78 10.58
N GLU A 147 -3.77 -13.39 9.63
CA GLU A 147 -2.34 -13.21 9.45
C GLU A 147 -1.90 -13.43 8.01
N GLY A 148 -0.67 -13.06 7.70
CA GLY A 148 0.01 -13.31 6.45
C GLY A 148 1.52 -13.44 6.65
N ALA A 149 2.28 -13.57 5.58
CA ALA A 149 3.73 -13.73 5.66
C ALA A 149 4.48 -12.77 4.75
N LEU A 150 5.55 -12.17 5.26
CA LEU A 150 6.56 -11.45 4.49
C LEU A 150 7.76 -12.37 4.28
N TYR A 151 8.16 -12.58 3.03
CA TYR A 151 9.37 -13.31 2.68
C TYR A 151 10.46 -12.34 2.24
N TYR A 152 11.54 -12.26 3.00
CA TYR A 152 12.68 -11.39 2.68
C TYR A 152 13.80 -12.16 2.00
N GLY A 153 14.07 -11.84 0.74
CA GLY A 153 15.03 -12.56 -0.11
C GLY A 153 16.47 -12.59 0.40
N GLU A 154 16.94 -11.52 1.06
CA GLU A 154 18.28 -11.51 1.67
C GLU A 154 18.40 -12.48 2.85
N LYS A 155 17.34 -12.60 3.67
CA LYS A 155 17.32 -13.49 4.84
C LYS A 155 16.82 -14.89 4.51
N LYS A 156 16.19 -15.07 3.34
CA LYS A 156 15.52 -16.31 2.91
C LYS A 156 14.58 -16.88 3.99
N ARG A 157 13.87 -15.99 4.67
CA ARG A 157 13.04 -16.34 5.83
C ARG A 157 11.67 -15.66 5.73
N ARG A 158 10.63 -16.42 6.07
CA ARG A 158 9.27 -15.90 6.29
C ARG A 158 9.17 -15.27 7.67
N THR A 159 8.45 -14.15 7.74
CA THR A 159 8.07 -13.49 8.99
C THR A 159 6.54 -13.40 8.99
N ILE A 160 5.89 -14.01 9.97
CA ILE A 160 4.45 -13.92 10.12
C ILE A 160 4.08 -12.53 10.64
N VAL A 161 3.01 -11.98 10.07
CA VAL A 161 2.42 -10.69 10.44
C VAL A 161 0.98 -10.94 10.85
N VAL A 162 0.67 -10.74 12.12
CA VAL A 162 -0.70 -10.76 12.63
C VAL A 162 -1.38 -9.45 12.29
N PHE A 163 -2.60 -9.52 11.77
CA PHE A 163 -3.40 -8.37 11.38
C PHE A 163 -4.34 -7.94 12.50
N ASP A 164 -3.77 -7.30 13.52
CA ASP A 164 -4.52 -6.73 14.64
C ASP A 164 -5.34 -5.50 14.23
N SER A 165 -6.18 -5.02 15.14
CA SER A 165 -7.04 -3.87 14.89
C SER A 165 -6.26 -2.59 14.61
N ALA A 166 -5.08 -2.40 15.23
CA ALA A 166 -4.25 -1.23 15.02
C ALA A 166 -3.66 -1.19 13.60
N LEU A 167 -3.15 -2.33 13.12
CA LEU A 167 -2.61 -2.43 11.75
C LEU A 167 -3.73 -2.25 10.71
N ARG A 168 -4.92 -2.84 10.93
CA ARG A 168 -6.09 -2.65 10.06
C ARG A 168 -6.53 -1.19 10.01
N GLN A 169 -6.57 -0.51 11.15
CA GLN A 169 -6.87 0.91 11.23
C GLN A 169 -5.84 1.73 10.43
N THR A 170 -4.54 1.43 10.56
CA THR A 170 -3.49 2.07 9.77
C THR A 170 -3.68 1.88 8.26
N VAL A 171 -4.14 0.71 7.81
CA VAL A 171 -4.48 0.47 6.39
C VAL A 171 -5.60 1.40 5.96
N MET A 172 -6.70 1.49 6.71
CA MET A 172 -7.85 2.33 6.38
C MET A 172 -7.45 3.81 6.29
N GLU A 173 -6.75 4.33 7.29
CA GLU A 173 -6.28 5.72 7.33
C GLU A 173 -5.29 6.03 6.19
N THR A 174 -4.42 5.06 5.85
CA THR A 174 -3.48 5.23 4.75
C THR A 174 -4.20 5.23 3.40
N ALA A 175 -5.20 4.36 3.19
CA ALA A 175 -6.01 4.34 1.98
C ALA A 175 -6.76 5.66 1.80
N GLU A 176 -7.42 6.16 2.84
CA GLU A 176 -8.09 7.47 2.83
C GLU A 176 -7.12 8.60 2.50
N SER A 177 -5.92 8.59 3.11
CA SER A 177 -4.89 9.60 2.85
C SER A 177 -4.38 9.56 1.41
N VAL A 178 -4.26 8.37 0.81
CA VAL A 178 -3.87 8.20 -0.59
C VAL A 178 -4.96 8.75 -1.50
N HIS A 179 -6.23 8.41 -1.27
CA HIS A 179 -7.34 8.98 -2.03
C HIS A 179 -7.39 10.50 -1.92
N GLY A 180 -7.22 11.06 -0.73
CA GLY A 180 -7.15 12.50 -0.52
C GLY A 180 -5.99 13.16 -1.27
N LEU A 181 -4.82 12.52 -1.30
CA LEU A 181 -3.65 13.00 -2.07
C LEU A 181 -3.94 13.03 -3.57
N LEU A 182 -4.53 11.96 -4.11
CA LEU A 182 -4.83 11.85 -5.53
C LEU A 182 -5.93 12.84 -5.96
N ALA A 183 -6.96 13.00 -5.12
CA ALA A 183 -8.04 13.96 -5.37
C ALA A 183 -7.58 15.42 -5.30
N ALA A 184 -6.53 15.73 -4.54
CA ALA A 184 -5.98 17.09 -4.46
C ALA A 184 -5.19 17.51 -5.72
N ASP A 185 -4.95 16.60 -6.65
CA ASP A 185 -4.26 16.80 -7.94
C ASP A 185 -2.97 17.65 -7.83
N GLY A 186 -2.21 17.41 -6.75
CA GLY A 186 -1.03 18.19 -6.45
C GLY A 186 0.10 17.39 -5.83
N THR A 187 1.33 17.62 -6.33
CA THR A 187 2.52 16.98 -5.78
C THR A 187 3.03 17.76 -4.56
N PRO A 188 3.07 17.15 -3.35
CA PRO A 188 3.59 17.81 -2.16
C PRO A 188 5.02 18.34 -2.34
N PRO A 189 5.39 19.45 -1.67
CA PRO A 189 6.73 19.99 -1.77
C PRO A 189 7.80 19.01 -1.25
N PRO A 190 9.01 19.00 -1.84
CA PRO A 190 10.07 18.11 -1.41
C PRO A 190 10.56 18.45 0.00
N ARG A 191 10.72 17.40 0.83
CA ARG A 191 11.34 17.47 2.15
C ARG A 191 12.41 16.39 2.23
N TYR A 192 13.66 16.81 2.58
CA TYR A 192 14.74 15.85 2.73
C TYR A 192 14.71 15.18 4.11
N ASP A 193 14.81 13.87 4.11
CA ASP A 193 15.13 13.04 5.28
C ASP A 193 16.06 11.87 4.89
N SER A 194 16.46 11.03 5.87
CA SER A 194 17.39 9.93 5.63
C SER A 194 16.88 8.86 4.66
N ARG A 195 15.56 8.72 4.50
CA ARG A 195 14.94 7.78 3.55
C ARG A 195 15.22 8.17 2.10
N CYS A 196 15.46 9.46 1.85
CA CYS A 196 15.78 9.96 0.51
C CYS A 196 17.04 9.32 -0.08
N GLU A 197 18.01 8.91 0.75
CA GLU A 197 19.27 8.30 0.26
C GLU A 197 19.05 6.96 -0.47
N SER A 198 17.96 6.24 -0.15
CA SER A 198 17.58 5.00 -0.82
C SER A 198 16.48 5.19 -1.87
N CYS A 199 15.99 6.42 -2.07
CA CYS A 199 14.88 6.73 -2.96
C CYS A 199 15.36 6.82 -4.42
N SER A 200 14.72 6.06 -5.32
CA SER A 200 15.01 6.13 -6.77
C SER A 200 14.73 7.50 -7.38
N PHE A 201 13.84 8.28 -6.75
CA PHE A 201 13.48 9.63 -7.20
C PHE A 201 14.39 10.74 -6.67
N LEU A 202 15.44 10.43 -5.89
CA LEU A 202 16.34 11.45 -5.35
C LEU A 202 16.91 12.39 -6.44
N PRO A 203 17.35 11.90 -7.61
CA PRO A 203 17.89 12.76 -8.68
C PRO A 203 16.82 13.67 -9.32
N LEU A 204 15.56 13.24 -9.36
CA LEU A 204 14.43 14.02 -9.89
C LEU A 204 13.87 14.96 -8.85
N CYS A 205 13.67 14.47 -7.64
CA CYS A 205 13.02 15.18 -6.54
C CYS A 205 13.86 16.36 -6.01
N LEU A 206 15.18 16.26 -6.01
CA LEU A 206 16.15 17.26 -5.55
C LEU A 206 15.79 17.92 -4.22
N PRO A 207 15.45 17.17 -3.13
CA PRO A 207 14.85 17.72 -1.93
C PRO A 207 15.79 18.65 -1.15
N LYS A 208 17.12 18.54 -1.35
CA LYS A 208 18.13 19.44 -0.73
C LYS A 208 18.22 20.79 -1.45
N VAL A 209 17.81 20.86 -2.72
CA VAL A 209 18.00 22.05 -3.59
C VAL A 209 16.73 22.88 -3.68
N ALA A 210 15.56 22.24 -3.72
CA ALA A 210 14.26 22.87 -3.99
C ALA A 210 13.71 23.73 -2.83
N THR A 211 14.58 24.43 -2.08
CA THR A 211 14.12 25.39 -1.07
C THR A 211 14.03 26.79 -1.69
N LYS A 212 12.83 27.41 -1.67
CA LYS A 212 12.57 28.76 -2.21
C LYS A 212 13.62 29.80 -1.82
N LYS A 213 14.17 29.72 -0.60
CA LYS A 213 15.21 30.65 -0.11
C LYS A 213 16.54 30.53 -0.87
N LYS A 214 16.90 29.33 -1.36
CA LYS A 214 18.17 29.13 -2.10
C LYS A 214 18.04 29.65 -3.53
N VAL A 215 16.92 29.41 -4.18
CA VAL A 215 16.66 29.90 -5.55
C VAL A 215 16.61 31.43 -5.57
N ALA A 216 15.86 32.05 -4.67
CA ALA A 216 15.81 33.52 -4.57
C ALA A 216 17.17 34.16 -4.27
N ARG A 217 18.00 33.52 -3.41
CA ARG A 217 19.36 34.01 -3.11
C ARG A 217 20.29 33.85 -4.31
N TYR A 218 20.22 32.72 -5.04
CA TYR A 218 20.98 32.50 -6.26
C TYR A 218 20.64 33.52 -7.33
N LEU A 219 19.34 33.74 -7.59
CA LEU A 219 18.89 34.72 -8.59
C LEU A 219 19.32 36.15 -8.22
N ARG A 220 19.25 36.56 -6.94
CA ARG A 220 19.77 37.87 -6.51
C ARG A 220 21.27 38.00 -6.78
N ALA A 221 22.07 37.00 -6.41
CA ALA A 221 23.50 37.02 -6.65
C ALA A 221 23.86 37.13 -8.14
N MET A 222 23.03 36.58 -9.05
CA MET A 222 23.22 36.69 -10.51
C MET A 222 22.81 38.05 -11.07
N VAL A 223 21.94 38.78 -10.39
CA VAL A 223 21.49 40.12 -10.83
C VAL A 223 22.40 41.22 -10.25
N GLU A 224 23.02 40.96 -9.09
CA GLU A 224 23.92 41.91 -8.42
C GLU A 224 25.40 41.75 -8.85
N ALA A 225 25.71 40.80 -9.74
CA ALA A 225 27.05 40.57 -10.31
C ALA A 225 27.17 41.16 -11.72
#